data_af9e4a9a374fcdbd90c69e17d89e5e63
#
_entry.id   af9e4a9a374fcdbd90c69e17d89e5e63
#
_cell.length_a   1.000
_cell.length_b   1.000
_cell.length_c   1.000
_cell.angle_alpha   90.00
_cell.angle_beta   90.00
_cell.angle_gamma   90.00
#
_symmetry.space_group_name_H-M   'P 1'
#
loop_
_entity.id
_entity.type
_entity.pdbx_description
1 polymer ?
#
loop_
_entity_poly.entity_id
_entity_poly.type
_entity_poly.pdbx_seq_one_letter_code
_entity_poly.pdbx_strand_id
1 'polypeptide(L)'
;MLKKIILLCCLFCLPYMALASNEKNLSPEEVVSEFYHDYLVAAEMPDMESADDLTMKAIYKYTTEHLRALRDNDDSGADYFVDAQDFCEEWKSNIYTKSISESDHDAQVNLKLGYGKGASLYAISLMKIKGKWLVDSVKLTSRNSVYCPRQGEGEGEE
;
A
#
# COMPACT_ATOMS: atom_id res chain seq x y z
N MET A 1 54.90 -50.42 -15.19
CA MET A 1 54.35 -49.51 -16.18
C MET A 1 53.05 -48.95 -15.64
N LEU A 2 53.09 -47.75 -15.06
CA LEU A 2 51.94 -47.16 -14.37
C LEU A 2 51.31 -46.10 -15.29
N LYS A 3 50.17 -46.44 -15.95
CA LYS A 3 49.46 -45.51 -16.83
C LYS A 3 48.68 -44.51 -15.96
N LYS A 4 49.04 -43.25 -16.11
CA LYS A 4 48.38 -42.08 -15.54
C LYS A 4 46.93 -41.97 -16.11
N ILE A 5 45.94 -42.13 -15.25
CA ILE A 5 44.58 -41.75 -15.54
C ILE A 5 44.41 -40.31 -15.02
N ILE A 6 44.44 -39.35 -15.92
CA ILE A 6 44.11 -37.96 -15.61
C ILE A 6 42.59 -37.88 -15.74
N LEU A 7 41.91 -37.85 -14.60
CA LEU A 7 40.46 -37.62 -14.53
C LEU A 7 40.23 -36.12 -14.70
N LEU A 8 39.81 -35.74 -15.89
CA LEU A 8 39.45 -34.37 -16.26
C LEU A 8 38.09 -34.05 -15.59
N CYS A 9 38.12 -33.50 -14.40
CA CYS A 9 36.94 -32.96 -13.72
C CYS A 9 36.59 -31.60 -14.34
N CYS A 10 35.85 -31.63 -15.44
CA CYS A 10 35.22 -30.42 -15.98
C CYS A 10 34.18 -29.96 -14.98
N LEU A 11 34.52 -29.04 -14.08
CA LEU A 11 33.60 -28.27 -13.29
C LEU A 11 32.70 -27.46 -14.25
N PHE A 12 31.49 -27.92 -14.42
CA PHE A 12 30.41 -27.10 -14.96
C PHE A 12 30.08 -25.99 -13.94
N CYS A 13 30.86 -24.93 -13.95
CA CYS A 13 30.42 -23.65 -13.39
C CYS A 13 29.36 -23.08 -14.29
N LEU A 14 28.11 -23.54 -14.12
CA LEU A 14 26.97 -22.82 -14.64
C LEU A 14 26.87 -21.51 -13.84
N PRO A 15 26.97 -20.35 -14.48
CA PRO A 15 26.62 -19.12 -13.79
C PRO A 15 25.15 -19.24 -13.40
N TYR A 16 24.85 -19.34 -12.12
CA TYR A 16 23.53 -19.07 -11.61
C TYR A 16 23.25 -17.60 -11.96
N MET A 17 22.63 -17.37 -13.08
CA MET A 17 21.95 -16.12 -13.37
C MET A 17 20.82 -16.04 -12.35
N ALA A 18 21.10 -15.42 -11.21
CA ALA A 18 20.07 -14.95 -10.31
C ALA A 18 19.22 -14.02 -11.16
N LEU A 19 18.05 -14.48 -11.54
CA LEU A 19 16.97 -13.62 -12.05
C LEU A 19 16.60 -12.73 -10.86
N ALA A 20 17.34 -11.64 -10.71
CA ALA A 20 16.93 -10.53 -9.87
C ALA A 20 15.62 -10.06 -10.52
N SER A 21 14.49 -10.46 -9.94
CA SER A 21 13.22 -9.83 -10.23
C SER A 21 13.45 -8.35 -9.98
N ASN A 22 13.38 -7.55 -11.04
CA ASN A 22 13.51 -6.11 -10.97
C ASN A 22 12.20 -5.58 -10.36
N GLU A 23 12.02 -5.86 -9.06
CA GLU A 23 10.90 -5.35 -8.30
C GLU A 23 11.06 -3.84 -8.28
N LYS A 24 10.16 -3.12 -8.94
CA LYS A 24 10.18 -1.66 -9.01
C LYS A 24 10.23 -1.10 -7.58
N ASN A 25 11.29 -0.36 -7.26
CA ASN A 25 11.35 0.39 -6.01
C ASN A 25 10.37 1.55 -6.11
N LEU A 26 9.22 1.41 -5.48
CA LEU A 26 8.20 2.45 -5.42
C LEU A 26 8.68 3.60 -4.54
N SER A 27 8.36 4.83 -4.92
CA SER A 27 8.48 6.01 -4.06
C SER A 27 7.46 5.95 -2.92
N PRO A 28 7.63 6.76 -1.84
CA PRO A 28 6.63 6.83 -0.78
C PRO A 28 5.21 7.16 -1.28
N GLU A 29 5.09 8.08 -2.23
CA GLU A 29 3.82 8.45 -2.85
C GLU A 29 3.20 7.29 -3.61
N GLU A 30 4.01 6.57 -4.41
CA GLU A 30 3.53 5.40 -5.16
C GLU A 30 3.08 4.29 -4.22
N VAL A 31 3.80 4.04 -3.11
CA VAL A 31 3.41 3.04 -2.11
C VAL A 31 2.04 3.37 -1.50
N VAL A 32 1.82 4.61 -1.10
CA VAL A 32 0.53 5.04 -0.54
C VAL A 32 -0.57 4.93 -1.58
N SER A 33 -0.32 5.39 -2.81
CA SER A 33 -1.31 5.34 -3.89
C SER A 33 -1.69 3.90 -4.26
N GLU A 34 -0.70 3.01 -4.43
CA GLU A 34 -0.95 1.59 -4.75
C GLU A 34 -1.61 0.86 -3.59
N PHE A 35 -1.22 1.15 -2.33
CA PHE A 35 -1.87 0.56 -1.17
C PHE A 35 -3.36 0.88 -1.13
N TYR A 36 -3.72 2.15 -1.20
CA TYR A 36 -5.13 2.55 -1.13
C TYR A 36 -5.92 2.09 -2.35
N HIS A 37 -5.31 2.06 -3.54
CA HIS A 37 -5.95 1.50 -4.72
C HIS A 37 -6.28 0.01 -4.52
N ASP A 38 -5.25 -0.81 -4.20
CA ASP A 38 -5.43 -2.26 -4.02
C ASP A 38 -6.43 -2.55 -2.88
N TYR A 39 -6.35 -1.78 -1.79
CA TYR A 39 -7.20 -1.92 -0.60
C TYR A 39 -8.68 -1.60 -0.91
N LEU A 40 -8.95 -0.45 -1.53
CA LEU A 40 -10.32 0.00 -1.84
C LEU A 40 -10.98 -0.86 -2.92
N VAL A 41 -10.22 -1.29 -3.92
CA VAL A 41 -10.71 -2.23 -4.95
C VAL A 41 -11.09 -3.57 -4.32
N ALA A 42 -10.26 -4.08 -3.40
CA ALA A 42 -10.54 -5.34 -2.70
C ALA A 42 -11.82 -5.25 -1.85
N ALA A 43 -12.00 -4.14 -1.13
CA ALA A 43 -13.17 -3.92 -0.26
C ALA A 43 -14.51 -3.86 -1.01
N GLU A 44 -14.49 -3.58 -2.33
CA GLU A 44 -15.71 -3.54 -3.17
C GLU A 44 -15.99 -4.86 -3.90
N MET A 45 -15.20 -5.91 -3.69
CA MET A 45 -15.44 -7.20 -4.32
C MET A 45 -16.76 -7.80 -3.83
N PRO A 46 -17.59 -8.35 -4.71
CA PRO A 46 -18.91 -8.87 -4.34
C PRO A 46 -18.83 -10.18 -3.55
N ASP A 47 -17.72 -10.91 -3.66
CA ASP A 47 -17.45 -12.13 -2.92
C ASP A 47 -16.60 -11.83 -1.70
N MET A 48 -17.15 -12.05 -0.51
CA MET A 48 -16.50 -11.70 0.76
C MET A 48 -15.18 -12.44 0.99
N GLU A 49 -15.08 -13.73 0.59
CA GLU A 49 -13.86 -14.51 0.77
C GLU A 49 -12.71 -13.93 -0.08
N SER A 50 -13.01 -13.60 -1.36
CA SER A 50 -12.04 -12.94 -2.24
C SER A 50 -11.69 -11.52 -1.79
N ALA A 51 -12.68 -10.78 -1.25
CA ALA A 51 -12.47 -9.44 -0.69
C ALA A 51 -11.50 -9.49 0.48
N ASP A 52 -11.71 -10.38 1.44
CA ASP A 52 -10.85 -10.55 2.61
C ASP A 52 -9.43 -10.95 2.21
N ASP A 53 -9.27 -11.92 1.32
CA ASP A 53 -7.97 -12.39 0.85
C ASP A 53 -7.17 -11.27 0.15
N LEU A 54 -7.81 -10.49 -0.73
CA LEU A 54 -7.17 -9.40 -1.46
C LEU A 54 -6.85 -8.22 -0.54
N THR A 55 -7.76 -7.89 0.38
CA THR A 55 -7.55 -6.86 1.41
C THR A 55 -6.35 -7.21 2.28
N MET A 56 -6.30 -8.43 2.80
CA MET A 56 -5.17 -8.88 3.61
C MET A 56 -3.87 -8.90 2.80
N LYS A 57 -3.91 -9.29 1.53
CA LYS A 57 -2.75 -9.25 0.64
C LYS A 57 -2.23 -7.82 0.45
N ALA A 58 -3.10 -6.84 0.25
CA ALA A 58 -2.71 -5.43 0.16
C ALA A 58 -2.07 -4.96 1.48
N ILE A 59 -2.69 -5.27 2.62
CA ILE A 59 -2.18 -4.91 3.94
C ILE A 59 -0.77 -5.50 4.15
N TYR A 60 -0.56 -6.79 3.92
CA TYR A 60 0.76 -7.42 4.13
C TYR A 60 1.82 -6.93 3.14
N LYS A 61 1.42 -6.55 1.92
CA LYS A 61 2.34 -6.04 0.89
C LYS A 61 2.89 -4.66 1.23
N TYR A 62 2.06 -3.78 1.78
CA TYR A 62 2.36 -2.34 1.84
C TYR A 62 2.53 -1.79 3.26
N THR A 63 2.22 -2.54 4.32
CA THR A 63 2.25 -2.03 5.69
C THR A 63 3.31 -2.69 6.56
N THR A 64 3.77 -1.97 7.60
CA THR A 64 4.65 -2.52 8.62
C THR A 64 3.91 -3.49 9.54
N GLU A 65 4.67 -4.34 10.24
CA GLU A 65 4.12 -5.19 11.31
C GLU A 65 3.53 -4.35 12.45
N HIS A 66 4.16 -3.20 12.75
CA HIS A 66 3.67 -2.25 13.74
C HIS A 66 2.27 -1.74 13.39
N LEU A 67 2.05 -1.28 12.16
CA LEU A 67 0.75 -0.78 11.73
C LEU A 67 -0.32 -1.87 11.75
N ARG A 68 0.02 -3.09 11.35
CA ARG A 68 -0.91 -4.23 11.44
C ARG A 68 -1.32 -4.54 12.87
N ALA A 69 -0.35 -4.49 13.81
CA ALA A 69 -0.65 -4.70 15.23
C ALA A 69 -1.56 -3.59 15.80
N LEU A 70 -1.39 -2.34 15.38
CA LEU A 70 -2.30 -1.26 15.75
C LEU A 70 -3.72 -1.51 15.25
N ARG A 71 -3.86 -1.87 13.97
CA ARG A 71 -5.16 -2.23 13.39
C ARG A 71 -5.83 -3.40 14.12
N ASP A 72 -5.07 -4.45 14.41
CA ASP A 72 -5.61 -5.67 15.05
C ASP A 72 -6.08 -5.44 16.50
N ASN A 73 -5.61 -4.35 17.14
CA ASN A 73 -6.01 -3.93 18.48
C ASN A 73 -6.98 -2.76 18.47
N ASP A 74 -7.43 -2.30 17.29
CA ASP A 74 -8.41 -1.22 17.20
C ASP A 74 -9.82 -1.75 17.48
N ASP A 75 -10.51 -1.12 18.42
CA ASP A 75 -11.87 -1.46 18.85
C ASP A 75 -12.89 -0.36 18.48
N SER A 76 -12.52 0.58 17.62
CA SER A 76 -13.37 1.70 17.20
C SER A 76 -14.63 1.28 16.47
N GLY A 77 -14.61 0.10 15.83
CA GLY A 77 -15.69 -0.39 14.97
C GLY A 77 -15.73 0.28 13.60
N ALA A 78 -14.78 1.18 13.31
CA ALA A 78 -14.55 1.76 11.99
C ALA A 78 -13.42 0.99 11.27
N ASP A 79 -13.35 1.13 9.96
CA ASP A 79 -12.19 0.65 9.21
C ASP A 79 -10.95 1.47 9.58
N TYR A 80 -9.88 0.80 9.97
CA TYR A 80 -8.68 1.44 10.50
C TYR A 80 -7.96 2.35 9.50
N PHE A 81 -7.96 1.98 8.21
CA PHE A 81 -7.20 2.69 7.18
C PHE A 81 -7.93 3.91 6.60
N VAL A 82 -9.25 3.92 6.71
CA VAL A 82 -10.06 5.05 6.22
C VAL A 82 -10.85 5.73 7.33
N ASP A 83 -10.82 5.20 8.57
CA ASP A 83 -11.53 5.76 9.73
C ASP A 83 -13.03 6.00 9.41
N ALA A 84 -13.66 5.00 8.76
CA ALA A 84 -15.06 5.06 8.34
C ALA A 84 -15.71 3.68 8.45
N GLN A 85 -17.04 3.64 8.60
CA GLN A 85 -17.79 2.38 8.60
C GLN A 85 -18.11 1.90 7.18
N ASP A 86 -18.26 2.85 6.24
CA ASP A 86 -18.57 2.57 4.84
C ASP A 86 -17.53 3.21 3.92
N PHE A 87 -17.27 2.56 2.78
CA PHE A 87 -16.41 3.07 1.73
C PHE A 87 -17.21 3.89 0.73
N CYS A 88 -16.66 5.03 0.29
CA CYS A 88 -17.26 5.79 -0.79
C CYS A 88 -16.74 5.28 -2.13
N GLU A 89 -17.65 4.96 -3.05
CA GLU A 89 -17.32 4.36 -4.35
C GLU A 89 -16.32 5.21 -5.16
N GLU A 90 -16.38 6.53 -5.04
CA GLU A 90 -15.49 7.44 -5.76
C GLU A 90 -14.06 7.45 -5.21
N TRP A 91 -13.80 6.92 -4.01
CA TRP A 91 -12.47 6.95 -3.40
C TRP A 91 -11.44 6.18 -4.23
N LYS A 92 -11.77 5.00 -4.72
CA LYS A 92 -10.85 4.18 -5.53
C LYS A 92 -10.36 4.87 -6.81
N SER A 93 -11.17 5.77 -7.37
CA SER A 93 -10.87 6.53 -8.58
C SER A 93 -10.28 7.91 -8.30
N ASN A 94 -10.29 8.35 -7.03
CA ASN A 94 -9.87 9.68 -6.61
C ASN A 94 -8.89 9.59 -5.43
N ILE A 95 -7.73 8.98 -5.69
CA ILE A 95 -6.60 8.85 -4.77
C ILE A 95 -5.55 9.87 -5.17
N TYR A 96 -5.28 10.85 -4.30
CA TYR A 96 -4.27 11.87 -4.53
C TYR A 96 -3.25 11.83 -3.41
N THR A 97 -1.98 11.67 -3.76
CA THR A 97 -0.85 11.60 -2.83
C THR A 97 0.10 12.75 -3.06
N LYS A 98 0.70 13.27 -1.99
CA LYS A 98 1.72 14.30 -2.05
C LYS A 98 2.75 14.08 -0.96
N SER A 99 4.02 13.88 -1.36
CA SER A 99 5.14 13.81 -0.43
C SER A 99 5.33 15.14 0.29
N ILE A 100 5.54 15.08 1.59
CA ILE A 100 5.80 16.22 2.46
C ILE A 100 7.25 16.24 2.89
N SER A 101 7.80 15.08 3.24
CA SER A 101 9.20 14.89 3.59
C SER A 101 9.64 13.46 3.29
N GLU A 102 10.93 13.31 2.99
CA GLU A 102 11.58 12.01 2.80
C GLU A 102 13.00 12.09 3.32
N SER A 103 13.41 11.05 4.08
CA SER A 103 14.76 10.81 4.52
C SER A 103 15.23 9.43 4.03
N ASP A 104 16.39 8.97 4.50
CA ASP A 104 16.89 7.62 4.17
C ASP A 104 16.03 6.51 4.79
N HIS A 105 15.26 6.80 5.84
CA HIS A 105 14.58 5.79 6.66
C HIS A 105 13.09 6.03 6.87
N ASP A 106 12.62 7.25 6.75
CA ASP A 106 11.24 7.66 7.01
C ASP A 106 10.74 8.66 5.96
N ALA A 107 9.43 8.68 5.73
CA ALA A 107 8.77 9.63 4.84
C ALA A 107 7.39 9.99 5.38
N GLN A 108 6.91 11.18 4.97
CA GLN A 108 5.57 11.66 5.23
C GLN A 108 4.87 11.98 3.92
N VAL A 109 3.65 11.45 3.77
CA VAL A 109 2.81 11.65 2.58
C VAL A 109 1.43 12.10 3.02
N ASN A 110 0.92 13.17 2.40
CA ASN A 110 -0.49 13.52 2.50
C ASN A 110 -1.27 12.71 1.48
N LEU A 111 -2.36 12.11 1.94
CA LEU A 111 -3.33 11.40 1.11
C LEU A 111 -4.65 12.15 1.13
N LYS A 112 -5.27 12.30 -0.03
CA LYS A 112 -6.67 12.71 -0.18
C LYS A 112 -7.44 11.61 -0.90
N LEU A 113 -8.53 11.15 -0.28
CA LEU A 113 -9.50 10.24 -0.88
C LEU A 113 -10.76 11.02 -1.22
N GLY A 114 -11.25 10.84 -2.45
CA GLY A 114 -12.42 11.54 -2.95
C GLY A 114 -12.16 12.98 -3.41
N TYR A 115 -13.23 13.72 -3.68
CA TYR A 115 -13.17 15.09 -4.21
C TYR A 115 -14.17 16.01 -3.52
N GLY A 116 -14.00 17.34 -3.75
CA GLY A 116 -14.89 18.37 -3.22
C GLY A 116 -15.07 18.28 -1.71
N LYS A 117 -16.29 18.53 -1.26
CA LYS A 117 -16.67 18.53 0.17
C LYS A 117 -16.69 17.13 0.79
N GLY A 118 -16.77 16.06 -0.02
CA GLY A 118 -16.74 14.67 0.42
C GLY A 118 -15.33 14.10 0.64
N ALA A 119 -14.29 14.86 0.34
CA ALA A 119 -12.92 14.36 0.46
C ALA A 119 -12.50 14.18 1.93
N SER A 120 -11.77 13.09 2.17
CA SER A 120 -11.08 12.81 3.43
C SER A 120 -9.58 13.02 3.24
N LEU A 121 -8.92 13.65 4.22
CA LEU A 121 -7.49 13.93 4.20
C LEU A 121 -6.80 13.15 5.31
N TYR A 122 -5.65 12.56 4.96
CA TYR A 122 -4.85 11.76 5.88
C TYR A 122 -3.39 12.18 5.85
N ALA A 123 -2.74 12.09 7.01
CA ALA A 123 -1.28 12.10 7.12
C ALA A 123 -0.80 10.65 7.24
N ILE A 124 0.05 10.24 6.32
CA ILE A 124 0.60 8.88 6.23
C ILE A 124 2.09 8.94 6.53
N SER A 125 2.53 8.15 7.52
CA SER A 125 3.95 7.95 7.79
C SER A 125 4.41 6.64 7.16
N LEU A 126 5.59 6.63 6.57
CA LEU A 126 6.22 5.44 6.01
C LEU A 126 7.59 5.21 6.63
N MET A 127 7.97 3.95 6.72
CA MET A 127 9.32 3.52 7.08
C MET A 127 9.95 2.70 5.94
N LYS A 128 11.26 2.87 5.76
CA LYS A 128 12.04 2.09 4.78
C LYS A 128 12.63 0.87 5.46
N ILE A 129 12.08 -0.30 5.16
CA ILE A 129 12.51 -1.60 5.73
C ILE A 129 13.09 -2.46 4.62
N LYS A 130 14.36 -2.86 4.77
CA LYS A 130 15.09 -3.67 3.77
C LYS A 130 15.04 -3.07 2.35
N GLY A 131 15.11 -1.73 2.27
CA GLY A 131 15.11 -0.99 1.01
C GLY A 131 13.72 -0.73 0.41
N LYS A 132 12.63 -1.18 1.03
CA LYS A 132 11.25 -0.96 0.59
C LYS A 132 10.53 -0.01 1.53
N TRP A 133 9.78 0.93 0.96
CA TRP A 133 8.87 1.78 1.72
C TRP A 133 7.63 0.99 2.14
N LEU A 134 7.24 1.13 3.40
CA LEU A 134 6.03 0.53 3.97
C LEU A 134 5.29 1.58 4.80
N VAL A 135 3.97 1.60 4.71
CA VAL A 135 3.10 2.43 5.54
C VAL A 135 3.20 1.98 7.00
N ASP A 136 3.51 2.91 7.89
CA ASP A 136 3.72 2.65 9.31
C ASP A 136 2.69 3.33 10.22
N SER A 137 2.03 4.39 9.73
CA SER A 137 0.96 5.08 10.44
C SER A 137 -0.01 5.72 9.48
N VAL A 138 -1.29 5.68 9.81
CA VAL A 138 -2.38 6.36 9.12
C VAL A 138 -3.12 7.22 10.13
N LYS A 139 -3.31 8.50 9.81
CA LYS A 139 -4.04 9.43 10.66
C LYS A 139 -4.98 10.29 9.83
N LEU A 140 -6.27 10.17 10.06
CA LEU A 140 -7.26 11.11 9.53
C LEU A 140 -6.96 12.52 10.08
N THR A 141 -6.82 13.49 9.19
CA THR A 141 -6.52 14.89 9.56
C THR A 141 -7.71 15.82 9.32
N SER A 142 -8.55 15.50 8.34
CA SER A 142 -9.76 16.25 8.05
C SER A 142 -10.77 15.42 7.27
N ARG A 143 -12.03 15.61 7.59
CA ARG A 143 -13.17 15.08 6.85
C ARG A 143 -14.29 16.11 6.90
N ASN A 144 -14.72 16.58 5.75
CA ASN A 144 -15.75 17.62 5.66
C ASN A 144 -17.18 17.07 5.73
N SER A 145 -17.37 15.79 5.42
CA SER A 145 -18.66 15.10 5.49
C SER A 145 -18.48 13.67 5.99
N VAL A 146 -19.41 13.20 6.79
CA VAL A 146 -19.51 11.78 7.21
C VAL A 146 -20.24 10.93 6.17
N TYR A 147 -20.82 11.56 5.16
CA TYR A 147 -21.56 10.91 4.08
C TYR A 147 -20.77 10.98 2.78
N CYS A 148 -20.84 9.91 2.01
CA CYS A 148 -20.30 9.91 0.65
C CYS A 148 -21.03 10.95 -0.20
N PRO A 149 -20.31 11.69 -1.09
CA PRO A 149 -20.96 12.59 -2.04
C PRO A 149 -21.90 11.81 -2.94
N ARG A 150 -23.07 12.37 -3.22
CA ARG A 150 -23.95 11.80 -4.24
C ARG A 150 -23.40 12.13 -5.62
N GLN A 151 -23.57 11.18 -6.57
CA GLN A 151 -23.22 11.43 -7.96
C GLN A 151 -23.89 12.72 -8.44
N GLY A 152 -23.09 13.69 -8.89
CA GLY A 152 -23.54 15.01 -9.36
C GLY A 152 -23.43 16.17 -8.38
N GLU A 153 -23.10 15.95 -7.09
CA GLU A 153 -22.97 17.04 -6.11
C GLU A 153 -21.56 17.66 -6.02
N GLY A 154 -20.58 17.13 -6.76
CA GLY A 154 -19.16 17.54 -6.66
C GLY A 154 -18.60 18.36 -7.83
N GLU A 155 -19.34 18.58 -8.91
CA GLU A 155 -18.79 19.16 -10.15
C GLU A 155 -18.99 20.69 -10.29
N GLY A 156 -19.46 21.37 -9.28
CA GLY A 156 -19.96 22.75 -9.41
C GLY A 156 -19.30 23.85 -8.59
N GLU A 157 -18.24 23.61 -7.82
CA GLU A 157 -17.58 24.68 -7.03
C GLU A 157 -16.05 24.56 -7.10
N GLU A 158 -15.46 25.14 -8.15
CA GLU A 158 -14.10 25.69 -8.12
C GLU A 158 -14.15 27.19 -7.80
#